data_0fb1c8dc744c878726b104ecbdb68537
#
_entry.id   0fb1c8dc744c878726b104ecbdb68537
#
_cell.length_a   1.000
_cell.length_b   1.000
_cell.length_c   1.000
_cell.angle_alpha   90.00
_cell.angle_beta   90.00
_cell.angle_gamma   90.00
#
_symmetry.space_group_name_H-M   'P 1'
#
loop_
_entity.id
_entity.type
_entity.pdbx_description
1 polymer ?
#
loop_
_entity_poly.entity_id
_entity_poly.type
_entity_poly.pdbx_seq_one_letter_code
_entity_poly.pdbx_strand_id
1 'polypeptide(L)'
;MMFTPRSYLLISPCRNEQDYMKQTLDSVIAQTVRPAKWVIVDDGSTDATASILAAYAAAYDWIQVVTRSDRGHRAVGPGVVDAFYTGYEASSPESYEFVCKLDLDLRLPPRYFEILIERMAADARIATCSGKAYIEERGQLVDERHGDETSLGMTKFYRQSCFKAIGGFVREVMWDGIDCHACRMKGWIACSWDEPELRFVHLRPMGSSQVGIYTGRMRHGFGQYFMGTGFFFMAASALSRINQKPYVLGSLAMLWGWLRSSLRGLPRYENPPFRAFLRRYQARALWVGKKRAIEELLVGKSPGSGVPH
;
A
#
# COMPACT_ATOMS: atom_id res chain seq x y z
N MET A 1 23.95 -1.25 13.57
CA MET A 1 23.08 -2.02 14.49
C MET A 1 22.63 -3.27 13.75
N MET A 2 22.72 -4.44 14.39
CA MET A 2 22.17 -5.67 13.83
C MET A 2 20.68 -5.73 14.19
N PHE A 3 19.82 -5.95 13.18
CA PHE A 3 18.39 -6.21 13.43
C PHE A 3 18.20 -7.65 13.94
N THR A 4 17.09 -7.90 14.64
CA THR A 4 16.72 -9.28 15.00
C THR A 4 16.22 -9.99 13.72
N PRO A 5 16.82 -11.13 13.32
CA PRO A 5 16.39 -11.85 12.13
C PRO A 5 14.91 -12.22 12.15
N ARG A 6 14.24 -12.07 11.00
CA ARG A 6 12.80 -12.31 10.81
C ARG A 6 11.85 -11.47 11.66
N SER A 7 12.38 -10.47 12.39
CA SER A 7 11.53 -9.54 13.15
C SER A 7 10.90 -8.48 12.24
N TYR A 8 9.68 -8.08 12.55
CA TYR A 8 9.03 -6.99 11.84
C TYR A 8 8.33 -6.01 12.76
N LEU A 9 8.35 -4.75 12.33
CA LEU A 9 7.59 -3.65 12.91
C LEU A 9 6.29 -3.52 12.14
N LEU A 10 5.16 -3.54 12.84
CA LEU A 10 3.84 -3.30 12.26
C LEU A 10 3.38 -1.88 12.61
N ILE A 11 2.90 -1.12 11.62
CA ILE A 11 2.40 0.24 11.82
C ILE A 11 1.02 0.36 11.20
N SER A 12 0.05 0.78 11.99
CA SER A 12 -1.34 0.94 11.55
C SER A 12 -1.84 2.35 11.79
N PRO A 13 -1.88 3.20 10.75
CA PRO A 13 -2.63 4.43 10.79
C PRO A 13 -4.13 4.14 10.90
N CYS A 14 -4.84 4.79 11.80
CA CYS A 14 -6.30 4.67 11.90
C CYS A 14 -6.98 6.00 12.22
N ARG A 15 -8.24 6.10 11.84
CA ARG A 15 -9.15 7.19 12.23
C ARG A 15 -10.59 6.74 12.07
N ASN A 16 -11.33 6.69 13.18
CA ASN A 16 -12.73 6.26 13.23
C ASN A 16 -12.92 4.87 12.59
N GLU A 17 -12.34 3.84 13.22
CA GLU A 17 -12.34 2.45 12.75
C GLU A 17 -13.07 1.50 13.73
N GLN A 18 -13.90 2.02 14.66
CA GLN A 18 -14.58 1.23 15.70
C GLN A 18 -15.34 0.02 15.16
N ASP A 19 -15.90 0.13 13.93
CA ASP A 19 -16.77 -0.90 13.34
C ASP A 19 -16.00 -2.12 12.81
N TYR A 20 -14.72 -1.92 12.43
CA TYR A 20 -13.92 -2.92 11.74
C TYR A 20 -12.70 -3.39 12.51
N MET A 21 -12.08 -2.49 13.26
CA MET A 21 -10.74 -2.70 13.83
C MET A 21 -10.60 -3.93 14.73
N LYS A 22 -11.63 -4.34 15.47
CA LYS A 22 -11.57 -5.53 16.33
C LYS A 22 -11.19 -6.78 15.54
N GLN A 23 -11.80 -6.99 14.35
CA GLN A 23 -11.48 -8.14 13.52
C GLN A 23 -10.02 -8.10 13.04
N THR A 24 -9.48 -6.91 12.76
CA THR A 24 -8.07 -6.77 12.37
C THR A 24 -7.16 -7.05 13.56
N LEU A 25 -7.43 -6.42 14.72
CA LEU A 25 -6.66 -6.61 15.96
C LEU A 25 -6.59 -8.10 16.34
N ASP A 26 -7.72 -8.78 16.38
CA ASP A 26 -7.80 -10.20 16.72
C ASP A 26 -7.06 -11.07 15.69
N SER A 27 -7.17 -10.75 14.40
CA SER A 27 -6.48 -11.51 13.35
C SER A 27 -4.96 -11.35 13.39
N VAL A 28 -4.44 -10.20 13.84
CA VAL A 28 -3.00 -9.98 14.04
C VAL A 28 -2.51 -10.68 15.32
N ILE A 29 -3.29 -10.68 16.39
CA ILE A 29 -2.97 -11.40 17.62
C ILE A 29 -2.90 -12.91 17.36
N ALA A 30 -3.77 -13.42 16.49
CA ALA A 30 -3.82 -14.84 16.11
C ALA A 30 -2.75 -15.27 15.08
N GLN A 31 -1.85 -14.38 14.65
CA GLN A 31 -0.80 -14.75 13.70
C GLN A 31 0.19 -15.75 14.31
N THR A 32 0.61 -16.73 13.48
CA THR A 32 1.67 -17.70 13.85
C THR A 32 3.02 -17.02 14.10
N VAL A 33 3.33 -15.96 13.33
CA VAL A 33 4.47 -15.07 13.54
C VAL A 33 3.93 -13.68 13.85
N ARG A 34 4.00 -13.28 15.11
CA ARG A 34 3.55 -11.96 15.57
C ARG A 34 4.58 -10.88 15.28
N PRO A 35 4.16 -9.61 15.13
CA PRO A 35 5.09 -8.49 15.07
C PRO A 35 5.91 -8.40 16.36
N ALA A 36 7.17 -8.04 16.25
CA ALA A 36 8.00 -7.74 17.42
C ALA A 36 7.50 -6.45 18.12
N LYS A 37 6.88 -5.55 17.37
CA LYS A 37 6.20 -4.36 17.86
C LYS A 37 5.08 -3.96 16.89
N TRP A 38 3.94 -3.57 17.42
CA TRP A 38 2.84 -2.98 16.68
C TRP A 38 2.56 -1.57 17.16
N VAL A 39 2.79 -0.57 16.33
CA VAL A 39 2.46 0.82 16.62
C VAL A 39 1.18 1.19 15.89
N ILE A 40 0.13 1.48 16.63
CA ILE A 40 -1.14 1.93 16.09
C ILE A 40 -1.24 3.43 16.30
N VAL A 41 -1.37 4.18 15.21
CA VAL A 41 -1.43 5.65 15.26
C VAL A 41 -2.87 6.09 15.08
N ASP A 42 -3.48 6.50 16.18
CA ASP A 42 -4.80 7.12 16.19
C ASP A 42 -4.70 8.58 15.73
N ASP A 43 -5.16 8.84 14.52
CA ASP A 43 -5.09 10.14 13.85
C ASP A 43 -6.28 11.05 14.24
N GLY A 44 -6.53 11.15 15.56
CA GLY A 44 -7.57 11.97 16.14
C GLY A 44 -8.98 11.41 15.92
N SER A 45 -9.22 10.16 16.31
CA SER A 45 -10.56 9.56 16.26
C SER A 45 -11.52 10.22 17.23
N THR A 46 -12.80 10.27 16.85
CA THR A 46 -13.90 10.88 17.62
C THR A 46 -14.98 9.86 18.00
N ASP A 47 -14.79 8.61 17.64
CA ASP A 47 -15.65 7.47 17.97
C ASP A 47 -15.01 6.59 19.05
N ALA A 48 -15.46 5.35 19.22
CA ALA A 48 -14.94 4.43 20.23
C ALA A 48 -13.54 3.84 19.88
N THR A 49 -12.89 4.26 18.79
CA THR A 49 -11.58 3.75 18.37
C THR A 49 -10.54 3.85 19.50
N ALA A 50 -10.40 5.02 20.14
CA ALA A 50 -9.41 5.25 21.19
C ALA A 50 -9.60 4.30 22.39
N SER A 51 -10.84 4.08 22.84
CA SER A 51 -11.15 3.19 23.97
C SER A 51 -10.87 1.71 23.64
N ILE A 52 -11.16 1.29 22.40
CA ILE A 52 -10.83 -0.07 21.93
C ILE A 52 -9.31 -0.26 21.92
N LEU A 53 -8.55 0.69 21.35
CA LEU A 53 -7.09 0.63 21.30
C LEU A 53 -6.47 0.57 22.69
N ALA A 54 -6.97 1.36 23.64
CA ALA A 54 -6.49 1.35 25.04
C ALA A 54 -6.64 -0.03 25.68
N ALA A 55 -7.76 -0.73 25.45
CA ALA A 55 -7.98 -2.07 25.97
C ALA A 55 -6.97 -3.09 25.41
N TYR A 56 -6.67 -3.04 24.10
CA TYR A 56 -5.69 -3.94 23.49
C TYR A 56 -4.25 -3.61 23.93
N ALA A 57 -3.89 -2.34 24.03
CA ALA A 57 -2.57 -1.94 24.52
C ALA A 57 -2.34 -2.32 26.00
N ALA A 58 -3.39 -2.34 26.82
CA ALA A 58 -3.30 -2.83 28.18
C ALA A 58 -3.15 -4.36 28.28
N ALA A 59 -3.67 -5.10 27.31
CA ALA A 59 -3.62 -6.57 27.28
C ALA A 59 -2.33 -7.13 26.63
N TYR A 60 -1.67 -6.35 25.77
CA TYR A 60 -0.51 -6.81 24.98
C TYR A 60 0.61 -5.78 24.99
N ASP A 61 1.72 -6.09 25.64
CA ASP A 61 2.90 -5.20 25.84
C ASP A 61 3.64 -4.83 24.54
N TRP A 62 3.48 -5.63 23.48
CA TRP A 62 4.02 -5.36 22.14
C TRP A 62 3.13 -4.43 21.29
N ILE A 63 1.94 -4.02 21.77
CA ILE A 63 1.07 -3.03 21.12
C ILE A 63 1.28 -1.67 21.77
N GLN A 64 1.67 -0.69 20.98
CA GLN A 64 1.81 0.70 21.38
C GLN A 64 0.81 1.57 20.63
N VAL A 65 0.06 2.42 21.35
CA VAL A 65 -0.82 3.41 20.74
C VAL A 65 -0.15 4.78 20.78
N VAL A 66 -0.18 5.48 19.66
CA VAL A 66 0.27 6.88 19.52
C VAL A 66 -0.92 7.70 19.06
N THR A 67 -1.33 8.69 19.84
CA THR A 67 -2.46 9.54 19.50
C THR A 67 -1.96 10.86 18.92
N ARG A 68 -2.54 11.28 17.79
CA ARG A 68 -2.33 12.60 17.16
C ARG A 68 -3.49 13.52 17.46
N SER A 69 -3.26 14.83 17.43
CA SER A 69 -4.34 15.81 17.54
C SER A 69 -5.32 15.68 16.38
N ASP A 70 -6.61 15.84 16.69
CA ASP A 70 -7.65 15.86 15.68
C ASP A 70 -7.49 17.09 14.76
N ARG A 71 -7.39 16.85 13.46
CA ARG A 71 -7.35 17.89 12.41
C ARG A 71 -8.73 18.20 11.80
N GLY A 72 -9.81 17.66 12.38
CA GLY A 72 -11.18 17.92 11.95
C GLY A 72 -11.64 17.16 10.70
N HIS A 73 -10.76 16.44 9.99
CA HIS A 73 -11.13 15.70 8.77
C HIS A 73 -10.23 14.48 8.51
N ARG A 74 -10.77 13.48 7.82
CA ARG A 74 -10.02 12.34 7.32
C ARG A 74 -9.24 12.74 6.06
N ALA A 75 -7.92 12.57 6.05
CA ALA A 75 -7.07 12.87 4.91
C ALA A 75 -6.54 11.56 4.29
N VAL A 76 -7.10 11.16 3.16
CA VAL A 76 -6.67 9.98 2.40
C VAL A 76 -5.42 10.35 1.57
N GLY A 77 -4.46 9.43 1.46
CA GLY A 77 -3.17 9.70 0.83
C GLY A 77 -2.20 10.34 1.81
N PRO A 78 -1.95 11.66 1.74
CA PRO A 78 -0.98 12.32 2.61
C PRO A 78 -1.17 12.04 4.10
N GLY A 79 -2.41 12.11 4.59
CA GLY A 79 -2.68 11.92 6.01
C GLY A 79 -2.41 10.51 6.52
N VAL A 80 -2.67 9.48 5.70
CA VAL A 80 -2.33 8.09 6.04
C VAL A 80 -0.81 7.92 6.11
N VAL A 81 -0.08 8.52 5.18
CA VAL A 81 1.38 8.47 5.15
C VAL A 81 1.99 9.25 6.32
N ASP A 82 1.45 10.42 6.66
CA ASP A 82 1.90 11.20 7.82
C ASP A 82 1.69 10.44 9.14
N ALA A 83 0.54 9.80 9.31
CA ALA A 83 0.27 8.97 10.48
C ALA A 83 1.20 7.73 10.51
N PHE A 84 1.46 7.10 9.36
CA PHE A 84 2.45 6.03 9.27
C PHE A 84 3.83 6.51 9.74
N TYR A 85 4.32 7.67 9.28
CA TYR A 85 5.62 8.19 9.70
C TYR A 85 5.67 8.58 11.17
N THR A 86 4.56 9.06 11.76
CA THR A 86 4.49 9.26 13.21
C THR A 86 4.79 7.95 13.97
N GLY A 87 4.23 6.83 13.55
CA GLY A 87 4.51 5.52 14.15
C GLY A 87 5.90 4.99 13.82
N TYR A 88 6.38 5.24 12.60
CA TYR A 88 7.69 4.81 12.13
C TYR A 88 8.81 5.50 12.92
N GLU A 89 8.75 6.80 13.09
CA GLU A 89 9.72 7.63 13.83
C GLU A 89 9.74 7.29 15.33
N ALA A 90 8.57 6.94 15.90
CA ALA A 90 8.46 6.54 17.31
C ALA A 90 8.99 5.12 17.63
N SER A 91 9.51 4.37 16.64
CA SER A 91 9.68 2.92 16.78
C SER A 91 11.09 2.38 16.62
N SER A 92 12.11 3.21 16.39
CA SER A 92 13.48 2.74 16.07
C SER A 92 13.47 1.65 14.98
N PRO A 93 13.00 1.94 13.76
CA PRO A 93 12.69 0.94 12.73
C PRO A 93 13.91 0.15 12.25
N GLU A 94 15.13 0.65 12.51
CA GLU A 94 16.40 -0.02 12.20
C GLU A 94 16.61 -1.33 12.96
N SER A 95 15.89 -1.53 14.05
CA SER A 95 16.00 -2.73 14.88
C SER A 95 15.27 -3.93 14.28
N TYR A 96 14.53 -3.74 13.18
CA TYR A 96 13.71 -4.77 12.56
C TYR A 96 14.18 -5.06 11.13
N GLU A 97 14.10 -6.33 10.73
CA GLU A 97 14.42 -6.73 9.36
C GLU A 97 13.35 -6.27 8.37
N PHE A 98 12.07 -6.27 8.82
CA PHE A 98 10.95 -5.88 8.00
C PHE A 98 10.10 -4.80 8.66
N VAL A 99 9.37 -4.05 7.85
CA VAL A 99 8.35 -3.09 8.27
C VAL A 99 7.06 -3.32 7.47
N CYS A 100 5.93 -3.28 8.13
CA CYS A 100 4.64 -3.39 7.48
C CYS A 100 3.75 -2.20 7.80
N LYS A 101 3.11 -1.63 6.78
CA LYS A 101 1.94 -0.76 6.94
C LYS A 101 0.69 -1.61 6.80
N LEU A 102 -0.19 -1.57 7.80
CA LEU A 102 -1.44 -2.33 7.84
C LEU A 102 -2.63 -1.42 8.14
N ASP A 103 -3.70 -1.48 7.34
CA ASP A 103 -4.97 -0.82 7.65
C ASP A 103 -5.77 -1.63 8.69
N LEU A 104 -6.64 -0.97 9.46
CA LEU A 104 -7.41 -1.61 10.53
C LEU A 104 -8.83 -2.06 10.11
N ASP A 105 -9.04 -2.27 8.82
CA ASP A 105 -10.27 -2.79 8.24
C ASP A 105 -10.05 -4.10 7.46
N LEU A 106 -9.09 -4.91 7.94
CA LEU A 106 -8.69 -6.16 7.31
C LEU A 106 -8.84 -7.34 8.28
N ARG A 107 -9.23 -8.51 7.78
CA ARG A 107 -9.13 -9.78 8.48
C ARG A 107 -8.12 -10.67 7.77
N LEU A 108 -6.98 -10.91 8.45
CA LEU A 108 -5.86 -11.66 7.91
C LEU A 108 -5.98 -13.17 8.23
N PRO A 109 -5.57 -14.07 7.33
CA PRO A 109 -5.42 -15.48 7.65
C PRO A 109 -4.27 -15.71 8.65
N PRO A 110 -4.28 -16.78 9.45
CA PRO A 110 -3.36 -16.96 10.58
C PRO A 110 -1.88 -17.04 10.22
N ARG A 111 -1.52 -17.51 9.01
CA ARG A 111 -0.12 -17.64 8.55
C ARG A 111 0.33 -16.52 7.64
N TYR A 112 -0.42 -15.43 7.57
CA TYR A 112 -0.19 -14.38 6.59
C TYR A 112 1.24 -13.82 6.63
N PHE A 113 1.70 -13.33 7.78
CA PHE A 113 3.04 -12.78 7.90
C PHE A 113 4.14 -13.83 7.85
N GLU A 114 3.90 -15.03 8.37
CA GLU A 114 4.84 -16.16 8.27
C GLU A 114 5.22 -16.43 6.83
N ILE A 115 4.24 -16.60 5.93
CA ILE A 115 4.46 -16.92 4.52
C ILE A 115 5.15 -15.75 3.80
N LEU A 116 4.78 -14.50 4.10
CA LEU A 116 5.46 -13.34 3.50
C LEU A 116 6.95 -13.30 3.88
N ILE A 117 7.27 -13.56 5.16
CA ILE A 117 8.65 -13.61 5.66
C ILE A 117 9.43 -14.74 4.99
N GLU A 118 8.86 -15.94 4.90
CA GLU A 118 9.48 -17.10 4.24
C GLU A 118 9.83 -16.80 2.79
N ARG A 119 8.90 -16.20 2.03
CA ARG A 119 9.15 -15.82 0.63
C ARG A 119 10.20 -14.74 0.46
N MET A 120 10.20 -13.74 1.33
CA MET A 120 11.24 -12.71 1.31
C MET A 120 12.59 -13.26 1.76
N ALA A 121 12.63 -14.26 2.64
CA ALA A 121 13.88 -14.94 3.00
C ALA A 121 14.41 -15.81 1.84
N ALA A 122 13.53 -16.42 1.06
CA ALA A 122 13.90 -17.25 -0.10
C ALA A 122 14.40 -16.42 -1.29
N ASP A 123 13.89 -15.18 -1.49
CA ASP A 123 14.35 -14.29 -2.56
C ASP A 123 14.64 -12.87 -2.02
N ALA A 124 15.92 -12.56 -1.87
CA ALA A 124 16.40 -11.26 -1.40
C ALA A 124 16.06 -10.08 -2.36
N ARG A 125 15.65 -10.35 -3.60
CA ARG A 125 15.22 -9.33 -4.56
C ARG A 125 13.83 -8.78 -4.24
N ILE A 126 13.04 -9.48 -3.42
CA ILE A 126 11.70 -9.00 -3.03
C ILE A 126 11.88 -7.86 -2.02
N ALA A 127 11.57 -6.64 -2.45
CA ALA A 127 11.59 -5.45 -1.61
C ALA A 127 10.28 -5.27 -0.83
N THR A 128 9.15 -5.51 -1.49
CA THR A 128 7.82 -5.38 -0.90
C THR A 128 6.84 -6.40 -1.47
N CYS A 129 5.99 -6.91 -0.60
CA CYS A 129 4.99 -7.90 -0.98
C CYS A 129 3.70 -7.78 -0.17
N SER A 130 2.67 -8.47 -0.62
CA SER A 130 1.39 -8.64 0.08
C SER A 130 0.66 -9.90 -0.40
N GLY A 131 -0.43 -10.25 0.26
CA GLY A 131 -1.45 -11.12 -0.28
C GLY A 131 -2.43 -10.38 -1.19
N LYS A 132 -3.62 -10.96 -1.40
CA LYS A 132 -4.72 -10.40 -2.19
C LYS A 132 -5.92 -10.03 -1.33
N ALA A 133 -6.54 -8.91 -1.70
CA ALA A 133 -7.74 -8.41 -1.05
C ALA A 133 -9.00 -9.06 -1.63
N TYR A 134 -9.82 -9.57 -0.76
CA TYR A 134 -11.14 -10.11 -1.05
C TYR A 134 -12.19 -9.39 -0.21
N ILE A 135 -13.36 -9.15 -0.75
CA ILE A 135 -14.55 -8.73 0.00
C ILE A 135 -15.47 -9.91 0.21
N GLU A 136 -16.19 -9.92 1.31
CA GLU A 136 -17.20 -10.95 1.59
C GLU A 136 -18.57 -10.47 1.09
N GLU A 137 -19.07 -11.07 0.03
CA GLU A 137 -20.41 -10.81 -0.53
C GLU A 137 -21.26 -12.08 -0.42
N ARG A 138 -22.34 -12.03 0.36
CA ARG A 138 -23.29 -13.15 0.53
C ARG A 138 -22.62 -14.47 0.95
N GLY A 139 -21.62 -14.40 1.83
CA GLY A 139 -20.87 -15.55 2.32
C GLY A 139 -19.84 -16.12 1.34
N GLN A 140 -19.55 -15.42 0.24
CA GLN A 140 -18.52 -15.79 -0.73
C GLN A 140 -17.43 -14.73 -0.79
N LEU A 141 -16.18 -15.15 -0.95
CA LEU A 141 -15.05 -14.25 -1.17
C LEU A 141 -14.99 -13.84 -2.63
N VAL A 142 -15.06 -12.54 -2.87
CA VAL A 142 -14.96 -11.91 -4.19
C VAL A 142 -13.66 -11.12 -4.28
N ASP A 143 -12.83 -11.43 -5.28
CA ASP A 143 -11.55 -10.76 -5.53
C ASP A 143 -11.75 -9.27 -5.91
N GLU A 144 -11.05 -8.36 -5.23
CA GLU A 144 -11.02 -6.93 -5.58
C GLU A 144 -10.16 -6.62 -6.83
N ARG A 145 -9.59 -7.62 -7.47
CA ARG A 145 -8.86 -7.60 -8.77
C ARG A 145 -7.64 -6.68 -8.78
N HIS A 146 -6.64 -7.07 -8.04
CA HIS A 146 -5.32 -6.45 -8.04
C HIS A 146 -4.32 -7.26 -8.88
N GLY A 147 -3.45 -6.56 -9.62
CA GLY A 147 -2.37 -7.20 -10.36
C GLY A 147 -1.30 -7.80 -9.44
N ASP A 148 -0.70 -8.90 -9.87
CA ASP A 148 0.36 -9.60 -9.11
C ASP A 148 1.66 -8.80 -9.04
N GLU A 149 1.76 -7.81 -9.91
CA GLU A 149 2.93 -6.93 -10.02
C GLU A 149 2.99 -5.81 -8.96
N THR A 150 2.07 -5.79 -7.98
CA THR A 150 2.05 -4.74 -6.94
C THR A 150 1.84 -5.35 -5.57
N SER A 151 2.45 -4.76 -4.54
CA SER A 151 2.02 -4.95 -3.15
C SER A 151 0.93 -3.96 -2.80
N LEU A 152 -0.10 -4.40 -2.07
CA LEU A 152 -1.30 -3.61 -1.83
C LEU A 152 -1.08 -2.57 -0.73
N GLY A 153 -1.57 -1.34 -0.95
CA GLY A 153 -1.41 -0.23 0.00
C GLY A 153 -1.96 -0.48 1.39
N MET A 154 -2.98 -1.33 1.52
CA MET A 154 -3.63 -1.66 2.79
C MET A 154 -2.82 -2.62 3.66
N THR A 155 -1.92 -3.43 3.07
CA THR A 155 -1.04 -4.35 3.81
C THR A 155 0.31 -4.47 3.10
N LYS A 156 1.15 -3.41 3.18
CA LYS A 156 2.47 -3.39 2.55
C LYS A 156 3.54 -3.91 3.49
N PHE A 157 4.08 -5.07 3.15
CA PHE A 157 5.19 -5.69 3.87
C PHE A 157 6.50 -5.42 3.13
N TYR A 158 7.46 -4.78 3.80
CA TYR A 158 8.71 -4.30 3.24
C TYR A 158 9.93 -4.92 3.90
N ARG A 159 10.98 -5.20 3.11
CA ARG A 159 12.34 -5.29 3.62
C ARG A 159 12.80 -3.88 4.02
N GLN A 160 13.17 -3.70 5.27
CA GLN A 160 13.51 -2.38 5.85
C GLN A 160 14.62 -1.66 5.08
N SER A 161 15.66 -2.37 4.66
CA SER A 161 16.76 -1.80 3.86
C SER A 161 16.27 -1.26 2.50
N CYS A 162 15.36 -1.99 1.83
CA CYS A 162 14.79 -1.55 0.57
C CYS A 162 13.86 -0.34 0.77
N PHE A 163 13.05 -0.34 1.83
CA PHE A 163 12.19 0.79 2.17
C PHE A 163 13.00 2.09 2.36
N LYS A 164 14.10 2.03 3.12
CA LYS A 164 15.03 3.15 3.26
C LYS A 164 15.64 3.58 1.93
N ALA A 165 16.11 2.63 1.14
CA ALA A 165 16.82 2.91 -0.11
C ALA A 165 15.93 3.56 -1.18
N ILE A 166 14.60 3.36 -1.16
CA ILE A 166 13.66 4.08 -2.05
C ILE A 166 13.25 5.45 -1.49
N GLY A 167 13.66 5.81 -0.26
CA GLY A 167 13.25 7.04 0.41
C GLY A 167 11.89 6.97 1.09
N GLY A 168 11.34 5.76 1.28
CA GLY A 168 10.04 5.54 1.92
C GLY A 168 8.83 5.90 1.06
N PHE A 169 7.70 6.18 1.72
CA PHE A 169 6.45 6.57 1.06
C PHE A 169 6.41 8.06 0.74
N VAL A 170 5.95 8.39 -0.45
CA VAL A 170 5.67 9.78 -0.87
C VAL A 170 4.37 10.24 -0.19
N ARG A 171 4.38 11.45 0.39
CA ARG A 171 3.21 12.02 1.10
C ARG A 171 2.16 12.58 0.13
N GLU A 172 1.69 11.74 -0.78
CA GLU A 172 0.66 12.10 -1.76
C GLU A 172 -0.16 10.86 -2.15
N VAL A 173 -1.26 11.04 -2.86
CA VAL A 173 -2.02 9.92 -3.45
C VAL A 173 -1.13 9.11 -4.40
N MET A 174 -1.42 7.83 -4.59
CA MET A 174 -0.61 6.86 -5.37
C MET A 174 0.77 6.55 -4.77
N TRP A 175 1.02 6.90 -3.48
CA TRP A 175 2.24 6.52 -2.78
C TRP A 175 2.55 5.02 -2.90
N ASP A 176 1.49 4.19 -2.86
CA ASP A 176 1.53 2.72 -2.95
C ASP A 176 1.84 2.18 -4.36
N GLY A 177 1.69 3.00 -5.39
CA GLY A 177 2.13 2.70 -6.74
C GLY A 177 3.53 3.25 -7.03
N ILE A 178 3.82 4.47 -6.52
CA ILE A 178 5.13 5.11 -6.66
C ILE A 178 6.22 4.24 -6.05
N ASP A 179 6.01 3.74 -4.85
CA ASP A 179 6.98 2.91 -4.14
C ASP A 179 7.27 1.59 -4.87
N CYS A 180 6.25 0.90 -5.42
CA CYS A 180 6.45 -0.30 -6.24
C CYS A 180 7.31 -0.02 -7.47
N HIS A 181 7.09 1.11 -8.15
CA HIS A 181 7.91 1.50 -9.29
C HIS A 181 9.31 1.97 -8.88
N ALA A 182 9.47 2.62 -7.71
CA ALA A 182 10.77 2.97 -7.15
C ALA A 182 11.60 1.72 -6.83
N CYS A 183 10.98 0.67 -6.27
CA CYS A 183 11.62 -0.63 -6.08
C CYS A 183 12.12 -1.20 -7.40
N ARG A 184 11.30 -1.24 -8.45
CA ARG A 184 11.68 -1.76 -9.77
C ARG A 184 12.77 -0.93 -10.44
N MET A 185 12.76 0.37 -10.26
CA MET A 185 13.81 1.25 -10.77
C MET A 185 15.18 0.86 -10.21
N LYS A 186 15.21 0.37 -8.97
CA LYS A 186 16.42 -0.14 -8.29
C LYS A 186 16.68 -1.65 -8.50
N GLY A 187 15.94 -2.31 -9.39
CA GLY A 187 16.13 -3.73 -9.70
C GLY A 187 15.46 -4.70 -8.72
N TRP A 188 14.62 -4.22 -7.82
CA TRP A 188 13.89 -5.05 -6.87
C TRP A 188 12.50 -5.42 -7.35
N ILE A 189 11.93 -6.46 -6.72
CA ILE A 189 10.61 -6.99 -6.97
C ILE A 189 9.60 -6.38 -6.00
N ALA A 190 8.47 -5.91 -6.53
CA ALA A 190 7.25 -5.63 -5.81
C ALA A 190 6.17 -6.57 -6.34
N CYS A 191 5.52 -7.35 -5.47
CA CYS A 191 4.57 -8.39 -5.89
C CYS A 191 3.46 -8.64 -4.86
N SER A 192 2.46 -9.41 -5.28
CA SER A 192 1.46 -10.01 -4.40
C SER A 192 1.07 -11.39 -4.93
N TRP A 193 0.59 -12.26 -4.03
CA TRP A 193 0.23 -13.64 -4.36
C TRP A 193 -1.21 -13.93 -4.01
N ASP A 194 -1.87 -14.67 -4.90
CA ASP A 194 -3.25 -15.12 -4.75
C ASP A 194 -3.29 -16.60 -4.33
N GLU A 195 -3.04 -16.84 -3.05
CA GLU A 195 -3.10 -18.17 -2.43
C GLU A 195 -4.03 -18.12 -1.23
N PRO A 196 -4.73 -19.21 -0.89
CA PRO A 196 -5.71 -19.23 0.20
C PRO A 196 -5.20 -18.64 1.51
N GLU A 197 -3.96 -18.96 1.90
CA GLU A 197 -3.30 -18.49 3.13
C GLU A 197 -2.82 -17.03 3.05
N LEU A 198 -2.90 -16.40 1.88
CA LEU A 198 -2.56 -15.00 1.65
C LEU A 198 -3.76 -14.15 1.22
N ARG A 199 -4.96 -14.75 1.08
CA ARG A 199 -6.20 -14.01 0.82
C ARG A 199 -6.70 -13.41 2.12
N PHE A 200 -6.70 -12.11 2.22
CA PHE A 200 -7.27 -11.41 3.36
C PHE A 200 -8.60 -10.77 3.00
N VAL A 201 -9.48 -10.63 3.99
CA VAL A 201 -10.80 -10.01 3.81
C VAL A 201 -10.69 -8.52 4.09
N HIS A 202 -11.07 -7.71 3.12
CA HIS A 202 -11.26 -6.27 3.28
C HIS A 202 -12.69 -6.04 3.79
N LEU A 203 -12.83 -5.54 5.02
CA LEU A 203 -14.10 -5.47 5.74
C LEU A 203 -15.03 -4.37 5.23
N ARG A 204 -14.48 -3.43 4.44
CA ARG A 204 -15.27 -2.45 3.70
C ARG A 204 -14.73 -2.31 2.26
N PRO A 205 -15.60 -2.06 1.27
CA PRO A 205 -15.16 -1.95 -0.13
C PRO A 205 -14.15 -0.83 -0.34
N MET A 206 -13.15 -1.09 -1.19
CA MET A 206 -12.10 -0.13 -1.54
C MET A 206 -12.67 1.21 -2.02
N GLY A 207 -12.10 2.31 -1.51
CA GLY A 207 -12.49 3.67 -1.87
C GLY A 207 -13.77 4.18 -1.23
N SER A 208 -14.44 3.38 -0.37
CA SER A 208 -15.65 3.78 0.36
C SER A 208 -15.38 4.71 1.55
N SER A 209 -14.13 4.90 1.93
CA SER A 209 -13.73 5.72 3.08
C SER A 209 -13.93 7.23 2.91
N GLN A 210 -14.41 7.70 1.76
CA GLN A 210 -14.73 9.11 1.47
C GLN A 210 -16.02 9.28 0.65
N VAL A 211 -16.49 10.53 0.58
CA VAL A 211 -17.70 10.96 -0.09
C VAL A 211 -17.70 10.61 -1.60
N GLY A 212 -18.34 9.51 -1.96
CA GLY A 212 -18.69 9.16 -3.33
C GLY A 212 -17.60 8.46 -4.16
N ILE A 213 -18.00 7.42 -4.89
CA ILE A 213 -17.16 6.60 -5.75
C ILE A 213 -16.51 7.39 -6.89
N TYR A 214 -17.20 8.40 -7.43
CA TYR A 214 -16.69 9.26 -8.50
C TYR A 214 -15.54 10.15 -8.03
N THR A 215 -15.61 10.66 -6.80
CA THR A 215 -14.52 11.43 -6.17
C THR A 215 -13.27 10.55 -6.04
N GLY A 216 -13.44 9.29 -5.64
CA GLY A 216 -12.36 8.31 -5.59
C GLY A 216 -11.74 8.05 -6.97
N ARG A 217 -12.56 7.92 -8.02
CA ARG A 217 -12.09 7.73 -9.40
C ARG A 217 -11.34 8.96 -9.94
N MET A 218 -11.85 10.17 -9.70
CA MET A 218 -11.15 11.41 -10.08
C MET A 218 -9.83 11.57 -9.34
N ARG A 219 -9.78 11.23 -8.04
CA ARG A 219 -8.55 11.23 -7.25
C ARG A 219 -7.54 10.20 -7.77
N HIS A 220 -7.99 9.02 -8.20
CA HIS A 220 -7.11 8.06 -8.88
C HIS A 220 -6.52 8.65 -10.16
N GLY A 221 -7.32 9.36 -10.97
CA GLY A 221 -6.86 10.09 -12.15
C GLY A 221 -5.80 11.14 -11.82
N PHE A 222 -6.04 11.96 -10.78
CA PHE A 222 -5.05 12.90 -10.28
C PHE A 222 -3.76 12.19 -9.84
N GLY A 223 -3.85 11.12 -9.08
CA GLY A 223 -2.69 10.38 -8.61
C GLY A 223 -1.85 9.79 -9.75
N GLN A 224 -2.49 9.30 -10.82
CA GLN A 224 -1.81 8.86 -12.04
C GLN A 224 -1.08 10.04 -12.72
N TYR A 225 -1.71 11.21 -12.80
CA TYR A 225 -1.07 12.42 -13.29
C TYR A 225 0.12 12.83 -12.43
N PHE A 226 -0.06 12.88 -11.11
CA PHE A 226 0.98 13.21 -10.15
C PHE A 226 2.19 12.29 -10.29
N MET A 227 1.99 10.99 -10.35
CA MET A 227 3.05 10.00 -10.54
C MET A 227 3.82 10.19 -11.86
N GLY A 228 3.23 10.83 -12.87
CA GLY A 228 3.84 11.09 -14.17
C GLY A 228 3.40 10.14 -15.27
N THR A 229 2.28 9.44 -15.09
CA THR A 229 1.67 8.54 -16.08
C THR A 229 1.38 9.29 -17.38
N GLY A 230 1.78 8.69 -18.51
CA GLY A 230 1.52 9.21 -19.86
C GLY A 230 0.04 9.07 -20.26
N PHE A 231 -0.43 9.96 -21.14
CA PHE A 231 -1.84 10.00 -21.58
C PHE A 231 -2.30 8.67 -22.18
N PHE A 232 -1.54 8.07 -23.09
CA PHE A 232 -1.94 6.83 -23.77
C PHE A 232 -2.08 5.65 -22.78
N PHE A 233 -1.18 5.55 -21.82
CA PHE A 233 -1.29 4.53 -20.77
C PHE A 233 -2.49 4.80 -19.85
N MET A 234 -2.76 6.07 -19.53
CA MET A 234 -3.93 6.47 -18.76
C MET A 234 -5.23 6.12 -19.48
N ALA A 235 -5.33 6.41 -20.78
CA ALA A 235 -6.48 6.08 -21.61
C ALA A 235 -6.71 4.56 -21.70
N ALA A 236 -5.66 3.79 -21.96
CA ALA A 236 -5.73 2.32 -21.95
C ALA A 236 -6.13 1.77 -20.59
N SER A 237 -5.61 2.35 -19.49
CA SER A 237 -5.99 1.99 -18.12
C SER A 237 -7.45 2.33 -17.80
N ALA A 238 -7.97 3.43 -18.30
CA ALA A 238 -9.39 3.78 -18.16
C ALA A 238 -10.27 2.79 -18.96
N LEU A 239 -9.88 2.48 -20.19
CA LEU A 239 -10.60 1.55 -21.05
C LEU A 239 -10.66 0.14 -20.46
N SER A 240 -9.56 -0.35 -19.89
CA SER A 240 -9.51 -1.68 -19.24
C SER A 240 -10.43 -1.81 -18.03
N ARG A 241 -10.91 -0.70 -17.47
CA ARG A 241 -11.81 -0.65 -16.31
C ARG A 241 -13.26 -0.30 -16.66
N ILE A 242 -13.59 -0.21 -17.95
CA ILE A 242 -14.92 0.22 -18.41
C ILE A 242 -16.05 -0.69 -17.89
N ASN A 243 -15.75 -1.97 -17.67
CA ASN A 243 -16.65 -2.99 -17.14
C ASN A 243 -16.59 -3.13 -15.60
N GLN A 244 -15.85 -2.27 -14.90
CA GLN A 244 -15.82 -2.24 -13.44
C GLN A 244 -16.77 -1.16 -12.91
N LYS A 245 -17.53 -1.46 -11.85
CA LYS A 245 -18.41 -0.47 -11.20
C LYS A 245 -17.63 0.77 -10.75
N PRO A 246 -18.14 1.97 -11.01
CA PRO A 246 -19.40 2.36 -11.65
C PRO A 246 -19.35 2.38 -13.20
N TYR A 247 -18.82 1.33 -13.81
CA TYR A 247 -18.76 1.08 -15.27
C TYR A 247 -18.12 2.25 -16.05
N VAL A 248 -18.68 2.60 -17.22
CA VAL A 248 -18.20 3.66 -18.12
C VAL A 248 -17.93 4.98 -17.39
N LEU A 249 -18.87 5.43 -16.53
CA LEU A 249 -18.74 6.70 -15.81
C LEU A 249 -17.55 6.75 -14.86
N GLY A 250 -17.19 5.61 -14.26
CA GLY A 250 -16.00 5.53 -13.42
C GLY A 250 -14.71 5.69 -14.19
N SER A 251 -14.64 5.12 -15.39
CA SER A 251 -13.50 5.26 -16.30
C SER A 251 -13.39 6.69 -16.84
N LEU A 252 -14.52 7.32 -17.19
CA LEU A 252 -14.55 8.72 -17.61
C LEU A 252 -14.14 9.67 -16.47
N ALA A 253 -14.62 9.44 -15.24
CA ALA A 253 -14.22 10.24 -14.08
C ALA A 253 -12.71 10.13 -13.81
N MET A 254 -12.14 8.94 -13.96
CA MET A 254 -10.71 8.72 -13.81
C MET A 254 -9.90 9.46 -14.87
N LEU A 255 -10.31 9.36 -16.15
CA LEU A 255 -9.68 10.06 -17.26
C LEU A 255 -9.81 11.59 -17.10
N TRP A 256 -10.98 12.06 -16.70
CA TRP A 256 -11.23 13.47 -16.41
C TRP A 256 -10.34 13.99 -15.27
N GLY A 257 -10.18 13.23 -14.19
CA GLY A 257 -9.28 13.57 -13.10
C GLY A 257 -7.84 13.80 -13.58
N TRP A 258 -7.35 12.95 -14.48
CA TRP A 258 -6.03 13.10 -15.11
C TRP A 258 -5.96 14.33 -16.03
N LEU A 259 -6.92 14.50 -16.94
CA LEU A 259 -6.98 15.62 -17.89
C LEU A 259 -7.07 16.97 -17.18
N ARG A 260 -8.01 17.10 -16.22
CA ARG A 260 -8.18 18.31 -15.41
C ARG A 260 -6.89 18.69 -14.69
N SER A 261 -6.16 17.72 -14.14
CA SER A 261 -4.90 17.95 -13.46
C SER A 261 -3.82 18.44 -14.42
N SER A 262 -3.78 17.86 -15.63
CA SER A 262 -2.86 18.26 -16.70
C SER A 262 -3.15 19.68 -17.22
N LEU A 263 -4.43 19.99 -17.47
CA LEU A 263 -4.86 21.32 -17.95
C LEU A 263 -4.60 22.42 -16.92
N ARG A 264 -4.66 22.10 -15.63
CA ARG A 264 -4.37 23.04 -14.53
C ARG A 264 -2.89 23.15 -14.20
N GLY A 265 -2.02 22.38 -14.83
CA GLY A 265 -0.60 22.37 -14.53
C GLY A 265 -0.28 22.01 -13.08
N LEU A 266 -1.06 21.10 -12.46
CA LEU A 266 -0.86 20.71 -11.07
C LEU A 266 0.56 20.13 -10.85
N PRO A 267 1.12 20.20 -9.63
CA PRO A 267 2.42 19.59 -9.33
C PRO A 267 2.47 18.12 -9.71
N ARG A 268 3.65 17.67 -10.11
CA ARG A 268 3.96 16.25 -10.36
C ARG A 268 5.05 15.80 -9.40
N TYR A 269 5.14 14.50 -9.18
CA TYR A 269 6.22 13.92 -8.38
C TYR A 269 7.59 14.41 -8.89
N GLU A 270 8.31 15.13 -8.05
CA GLU A 270 9.57 15.81 -8.37
C GLU A 270 10.75 14.84 -8.41
N ASN A 271 10.64 13.83 -9.26
CA ASN A 271 11.68 12.85 -9.52
C ASN A 271 11.75 12.56 -11.03
N PRO A 272 12.50 13.35 -11.81
CA PRO A 272 12.60 13.16 -13.26
C PRO A 272 13.11 11.77 -13.66
N PRO A 273 14.12 11.16 -13.01
CA PRO A 273 14.53 9.80 -13.31
C PRO A 273 13.42 8.76 -13.13
N PHE A 274 12.64 8.88 -12.05
CA PHE A 274 11.48 8.01 -11.81
C PHE A 274 10.44 8.15 -12.91
N ARG A 275 10.08 9.39 -13.29
CA ARG A 275 9.10 9.63 -14.36
C ARG A 275 9.56 9.11 -15.72
N ALA A 276 10.85 9.21 -16.02
CA ALA A 276 11.43 8.65 -17.24
C ALA A 276 11.37 7.12 -17.24
N PHE A 277 11.72 6.49 -16.11
CA PHE A 277 11.58 5.04 -15.92
C PHE A 277 10.12 4.59 -16.08
N LEU A 278 9.18 5.28 -15.40
CA LEU A 278 7.75 4.96 -15.46
C LEU A 278 7.22 5.02 -16.90
N ARG A 279 7.54 6.06 -17.65
CA ARG A 279 7.10 6.20 -19.05
C ARG A 279 7.64 5.10 -19.94
N ARG A 280 8.90 4.70 -19.76
CA ARG A 280 9.52 3.59 -20.49
C ARG A 280 8.82 2.27 -20.20
N TYR A 281 8.57 2.00 -18.92
CA TYR A 281 7.76 0.86 -18.50
C TYR A 281 6.37 0.87 -19.13
N GLN A 282 5.66 2.01 -19.04
CA GLN A 282 4.30 2.15 -19.54
C GLN A 282 4.22 1.97 -21.07
N ALA A 283 5.14 2.55 -21.82
CA ALA A 283 5.23 2.35 -23.26
C ALA A 283 5.40 0.87 -23.59
N ARG A 284 6.30 0.16 -22.89
CA ARG A 284 6.50 -1.28 -23.11
C ARG A 284 5.28 -2.11 -22.70
N ALA A 285 4.67 -1.77 -21.57
CA ALA A 285 3.50 -2.48 -21.05
C ALA A 285 2.27 -2.40 -21.96
N LEU A 286 2.12 -1.34 -22.76
CA LEU A 286 1.06 -1.24 -23.77
C LEU A 286 1.20 -2.26 -24.91
N TRP A 287 2.42 -2.71 -25.20
CA TRP A 287 2.70 -3.67 -26.28
C TRP A 287 2.74 -5.13 -25.81
N VAL A 288 3.40 -5.39 -24.69
CA VAL A 288 3.66 -6.77 -24.24
C VAL A 288 2.92 -7.16 -22.96
N GLY A 289 2.12 -6.25 -22.41
CA GLY A 289 1.48 -6.42 -21.10
C GLY A 289 2.41 -6.09 -19.93
N LYS A 290 1.83 -5.84 -18.77
CA LYS A 290 2.55 -5.37 -17.57
C LYS A 290 3.57 -6.36 -17.06
N LYS A 291 3.20 -7.64 -16.94
CA LYS A 291 4.06 -8.71 -16.39
C LYS A 291 5.35 -8.82 -17.20
N ARG A 292 5.23 -9.01 -18.52
CA ARG A 292 6.39 -9.14 -19.39
C ARG A 292 7.24 -7.87 -19.46
N ALA A 293 6.61 -6.69 -19.42
CA ALA A 293 7.36 -5.42 -19.38
C ALA A 293 8.21 -5.31 -18.10
N ILE A 294 7.72 -5.81 -16.96
CA ILE A 294 8.47 -5.83 -15.69
C ILE A 294 9.61 -6.85 -15.76
N GLU A 295 9.34 -8.06 -16.25
CA GLU A 295 10.36 -9.10 -16.42
C GLU A 295 11.52 -8.58 -17.26
N GLU A 296 11.25 -7.96 -18.40
CA GLU A 296 12.26 -7.37 -19.28
C GLU A 296 13.05 -6.23 -18.63
N LEU A 297 12.40 -5.43 -17.77
CA LEU A 297 13.07 -4.34 -17.03
C LEU A 297 13.96 -4.82 -15.89
N LEU A 298 13.70 -6.01 -15.35
CA LEU A 298 14.48 -6.61 -14.26
C LEU A 298 15.62 -7.51 -14.77
N VAL A 299 15.57 -7.96 -16.03
CA VAL A 299 16.64 -8.76 -16.65
C VAL A 299 17.95 -7.97 -16.66
N GLY A 300 19.00 -8.56 -16.11
CA GLY A 300 20.36 -7.98 -16.07
C GLY A 300 20.59 -6.90 -15.01
N LYS A 301 19.58 -6.61 -14.18
CA LYS A 301 19.78 -5.71 -13.02
C LYS A 301 20.15 -6.50 -11.78
N SER A 302 21.29 -6.18 -11.19
CA SER A 302 21.60 -6.61 -9.83
C SER A 302 20.80 -5.77 -8.83
N PRO A 303 20.23 -6.39 -7.79
CA PRO A 303 19.51 -5.65 -6.75
C PRO A 303 20.39 -4.54 -6.15
N GLY A 304 19.84 -3.33 -6.07
CA GLY A 304 20.57 -2.18 -5.52
C GLY A 304 21.51 -1.44 -6.49
N SER A 305 21.69 -1.90 -7.73
CA SER A 305 22.64 -1.32 -8.70
C SER A 305 22.23 0.03 -9.32
N GLY A 306 21.13 0.62 -8.89
CA GLY A 306 20.58 1.86 -9.49
C GLY A 306 20.78 3.13 -8.66
N VAL A 307 21.82 3.22 -7.82
CA VAL A 307 22.17 4.45 -7.09
C VAL A 307 23.31 5.15 -7.82
N PRO A 308 23.10 6.29 -8.50
CA PRO A 308 24.16 7.27 -8.65
C PRO A 308 24.44 7.82 -7.24
N HIS A 309 25.71 7.79 -6.84
CA HIS A 309 26.21 8.45 -5.65
C HIS A 309 25.92 9.95 -5.69
#